data_8703c8d9a21f5a955fcf2ea81edee6aa
#
_entry.id   8703c8d9a21f5a955fcf2ea81edee6aa
#
_cell.length_a   1.000
_cell.length_b   1.000
_cell.length_c   1.000
_cell.angle_alpha   90.00
_cell.angle_beta   90.00
_cell.angle_gamma   90.00
#
_symmetry.space_group_name_H-M   'P 1'
#
loop_
_entity.id
_entity.type
_entity.pdbx_description
1 polymer ?
#
loop_
_entity_poly.entity_id
_entity_poly.type
_entity_poly.pdbx_seq_one_letter_code
_entity_poly.pdbx_strand_id
1 'polypeptide(L)'
;SAINWASMFMGAGPELHGYTQWGSRTPELPSRVVNEHGIFPTIFQLLREARPDAEIGCLYEWEGIKYLVDTLALNHHALSPDYTENPEVLCRMAESYIKEKKPTLLAVCFDNPDHVGHGAGHDTPAYYAKLKELDTYIGRIVSAVEEAGMLKQTIFIITSDHGGINKGHGGITMQEMETPFIMSGKNIKSGGEFSESMMQYDVASTIASIFGLKQPQVWIGRPMKQVFK
;
A
#
# COMPACT_ATOMS: atom_id res chain seq x y z
N SER A 1 -10.59 4.74 5.37
CA SER A 1 -9.22 4.17 5.11
C SER A 1 -9.21 2.66 5.22
N ALA A 2 -9.67 2.02 6.33
CA ALA A 2 -9.52 0.56 6.49
C ALA A 2 -10.11 -0.25 5.33
N ILE A 3 -11.28 0.11 4.81
CA ILE A 3 -11.92 -0.57 3.67
C ILE A 3 -10.99 -0.65 2.47
N ASN A 4 -10.38 0.48 2.10
CA ASN A 4 -9.56 0.59 0.90
C ASN A 4 -8.17 -0.06 1.09
N TRP A 5 -7.55 0.11 2.27
CA TRP A 5 -6.32 -0.60 2.61
C TRP A 5 -6.53 -2.12 2.62
N ALA A 6 -7.66 -2.61 3.20
CA ALA A 6 -8.02 -4.02 3.14
C ALA A 6 -8.18 -4.48 1.68
N SER A 7 -8.93 -3.75 0.86
CA SER A 7 -9.09 -4.07 -0.55
C SER A 7 -7.75 -4.14 -1.29
N MET A 8 -6.85 -3.18 -1.00
CA MET A 8 -5.52 -3.10 -1.61
C MET A 8 -4.63 -4.30 -1.26
N PHE A 9 -4.67 -4.77 -0.02
CA PHE A 9 -3.84 -5.90 0.43
C PHE A 9 -4.46 -7.27 0.19
N MET A 10 -5.80 -7.32 0.06
CA MET A 10 -6.59 -8.56 0.00
C MET A 10 -7.15 -8.88 -1.40
N GLY A 11 -6.91 -8.06 -2.40
CA GLY A 11 -7.33 -8.32 -3.79
C GLY A 11 -8.84 -8.48 -4.00
N ALA A 12 -9.67 -7.96 -3.08
CA ALA A 12 -11.11 -8.15 -3.04
C ALA A 12 -11.81 -6.91 -2.47
N GLY A 13 -13.10 -6.76 -2.72
CA GLY A 13 -13.93 -5.70 -2.15
C GLY A 13 -14.48 -6.03 -0.77
N PRO A 14 -15.12 -5.06 -0.10
CA PRO A 14 -15.65 -5.19 1.25
C PRO A 14 -16.72 -6.28 1.38
N GLU A 15 -17.44 -6.60 0.32
CA GLU A 15 -18.42 -7.70 0.26
C GLU A 15 -17.78 -9.08 0.43
N LEU A 16 -16.46 -9.18 0.22
CA LEU A 16 -15.70 -10.43 0.34
C LEU A 16 -14.81 -10.46 1.57
N HIS A 17 -14.03 -9.39 1.83
CA HIS A 17 -13.14 -9.36 3.00
C HIS A 17 -13.84 -8.93 4.29
N GLY A 18 -15.01 -8.27 4.22
CA GLY A 18 -15.86 -7.97 5.38
C GLY A 18 -15.55 -6.69 6.13
N TYR A 19 -14.46 -5.98 5.84
CA TYR A 19 -14.12 -4.70 6.47
C TYR A 19 -14.93 -3.58 5.80
N THR A 20 -15.83 -2.93 6.54
CA THR A 20 -16.82 -2.00 5.99
C THR A 20 -16.79 -0.60 6.58
N GLN A 21 -16.01 -0.37 7.63
CA GLN A 21 -15.88 0.91 8.30
C GLN A 21 -14.49 1.51 8.10
N TRP A 22 -14.36 2.83 8.18
CA TRP A 22 -13.09 3.53 8.02
C TRP A 22 -12.03 3.11 9.05
N GLY A 23 -12.44 2.72 10.26
CA GLY A 23 -11.58 2.32 11.37
C GLY A 23 -11.70 0.84 11.73
N SER A 24 -12.15 -0.02 10.82
CA SER A 24 -12.31 -1.46 11.06
C SER A 24 -11.01 -2.09 11.58
N ARG A 25 -11.11 -2.80 12.69
CA ARG A 25 -10.04 -3.62 13.26
C ARG A 25 -10.30 -5.11 13.10
N THR A 26 -11.55 -5.46 12.87
CA THR A 26 -12.05 -6.79 12.55
C THR A 26 -13.11 -6.64 11.46
N PRO A 27 -13.37 -7.63 10.64
CA PRO A 27 -14.43 -7.53 9.65
C PRO A 27 -15.80 -7.44 10.32
N GLU A 28 -16.63 -6.46 9.91
CA GLU A 28 -18.01 -6.29 10.38
C GLU A 28 -18.96 -7.26 9.69
N LEU A 29 -18.65 -7.68 8.47
CA LEU A 29 -19.34 -8.77 7.78
C LEU A 29 -18.44 -10.02 7.83
N PRO A 30 -19.01 -11.24 7.90
CA PRO A 30 -18.21 -12.44 7.81
C PRO A 30 -17.38 -12.47 6.53
N SER A 31 -16.06 -12.55 6.66
CA SER A 31 -15.17 -12.73 5.52
C SER A 31 -15.56 -14.00 4.75
N ARG A 32 -15.56 -13.95 3.42
CA ARG A 32 -15.94 -15.08 2.56
C ARG A 32 -15.10 -16.34 2.86
N VAL A 33 -13.83 -16.13 3.12
CA VAL A 33 -12.88 -17.14 3.63
C VAL A 33 -11.92 -16.46 4.58
N VAL A 34 -11.30 -17.24 5.45
CA VAL A 34 -10.14 -16.82 6.25
C VAL A 34 -9.03 -17.84 6.07
N ASN A 35 -7.78 -17.37 6.17
CA ASN A 35 -6.61 -18.24 6.16
C ASN A 35 -6.39 -18.90 7.55
N GLU A 36 -5.31 -19.65 7.69
CA GLU A 36 -4.92 -20.29 8.95
C GLU A 36 -4.65 -19.30 10.10
N HIS A 37 -4.36 -18.02 9.77
CA HIS A 37 -4.15 -16.96 10.74
C HIS A 37 -5.45 -16.23 11.12
N GLY A 38 -6.60 -16.62 10.54
CA GLY A 38 -7.91 -16.05 10.87
C GLY A 38 -8.22 -14.73 10.15
N ILE A 39 -7.47 -14.36 9.12
CA ILE A 39 -7.67 -13.17 8.30
C ILE A 39 -7.99 -13.57 6.85
N PHE A 40 -8.70 -12.69 6.11
CA PHE A 40 -8.91 -12.89 4.67
C PHE A 40 -7.54 -12.93 3.95
N PRO A 41 -7.35 -13.79 2.91
CA PRO A 41 -6.06 -13.96 2.24
C PRO A 41 -5.45 -12.65 1.76
N THR A 42 -4.21 -12.37 2.16
CA THR A 42 -3.47 -11.15 1.82
C THR A 42 -2.31 -11.43 0.86
N ILE A 43 -1.84 -10.40 0.17
CA ILE A 43 -0.64 -10.51 -0.67
C ILE A 43 0.61 -10.90 0.14
N PHE A 44 0.68 -10.51 1.40
CA PHE A 44 1.79 -10.84 2.30
C PHE A 44 1.83 -12.35 2.59
N GLN A 45 0.68 -12.95 2.96
CA GLN A 45 0.57 -14.39 3.15
C GLN A 45 0.87 -15.15 1.87
N LEU A 46 0.30 -14.73 0.75
CA LEU A 46 0.50 -15.37 -0.54
C LEU A 46 2.00 -15.45 -0.91
N LEU A 47 2.72 -14.36 -0.66
CA LEU A 47 4.17 -14.32 -0.88
C LEU A 47 4.91 -15.21 0.12
N ARG A 48 4.52 -15.20 1.40
CA ARG A 48 5.13 -16.05 2.44
C ARG A 48 4.99 -17.53 2.12
N GLU A 49 3.81 -17.99 1.72
CA GLU A 49 3.57 -19.37 1.35
C GLU A 49 4.40 -19.81 0.15
N ALA A 50 4.49 -18.96 -0.88
CA ALA A 50 5.25 -19.26 -2.09
C ALA A 50 6.77 -19.14 -1.90
N ARG A 51 7.22 -18.29 -0.98
CA ARG A 51 8.63 -18.00 -0.68
C ARG A 51 8.84 -17.90 0.83
N PRO A 52 9.01 -19.04 1.53
CA PRO A 52 9.13 -19.07 2.99
C PRO A 52 10.28 -18.21 3.54
N ASP A 53 11.36 -18.04 2.78
CA ASP A 53 12.55 -17.27 3.17
C ASP A 53 12.49 -15.78 2.75
N ALA A 54 11.37 -15.32 2.15
CA ALA A 54 11.25 -13.94 1.72
C ALA A 54 11.25 -12.99 2.94
N GLU A 55 12.03 -11.91 2.87
CA GLU A 55 11.94 -10.81 3.82
C GLU A 55 10.76 -9.91 3.45
N ILE A 56 9.76 -9.84 4.32
CA ILE A 56 8.50 -9.13 4.08
C ILE A 56 8.26 -8.16 5.23
N GLY A 57 8.08 -6.87 4.90
CA GLY A 57 7.87 -5.81 5.90
C GLY A 57 6.66 -4.93 5.61
N CYS A 58 6.13 -4.31 6.68
CA CYS A 58 5.11 -3.28 6.59
C CYS A 58 5.37 -2.21 7.66
N LEU A 59 5.62 -0.98 7.22
CA LEU A 59 5.85 0.18 8.09
C LEU A 59 4.73 1.18 7.88
N TYR A 60 4.20 1.76 8.94
CA TYR A 60 2.99 2.58 8.82
C TYR A 60 2.92 3.66 9.91
N GLU A 61 2.21 4.73 9.60
CA GLU A 61 1.91 5.83 10.51
C GLU A 61 0.54 5.66 11.18
N TRP A 62 -0.42 5.08 10.50
CA TRP A 62 -1.74 4.81 11.07
C TRP A 62 -1.83 3.38 11.62
N GLU A 63 -2.12 3.25 12.93
CA GLU A 63 -2.18 1.95 13.62
C GLU A 63 -3.19 0.97 12.99
N GLY A 64 -4.24 1.47 12.33
CA GLY A 64 -5.24 0.65 11.67
C GLY A 64 -4.68 -0.36 10.68
N ILE A 65 -3.55 -0.06 10.05
CA ILE A 65 -2.89 -0.94 9.07
C ILE A 65 -2.59 -2.32 9.64
N LYS A 66 -2.16 -2.42 10.90
CA LYS A 66 -1.80 -3.72 11.50
C LYS A 66 -2.94 -4.74 11.55
N TYR A 67 -4.20 -4.28 11.49
CA TYR A 67 -5.37 -5.15 11.48
C TYR A 67 -5.78 -5.61 10.08
N LEU A 68 -5.16 -5.04 9.05
CA LEU A 68 -5.47 -5.27 7.63
C LEU A 68 -4.38 -6.05 6.90
N VAL A 69 -3.21 -6.15 7.52
CA VAL A 69 -2.11 -7.01 7.07
C VAL A 69 -2.09 -8.31 7.87
N ASP A 70 -1.69 -9.38 7.25
CA ASP A 70 -1.43 -10.63 7.97
C ASP A 70 -0.08 -10.52 8.68
N THR A 71 -0.09 -10.06 9.94
CA THR A 71 1.14 -9.83 10.71
C THR A 71 1.98 -11.08 10.93
N LEU A 72 1.37 -12.28 10.89
CA LEU A 72 2.06 -13.55 11.00
C LEU A 72 2.80 -13.94 9.70
N ALA A 73 2.45 -13.33 8.59
CA ALA A 73 3.16 -13.49 7.32
C ALA A 73 4.37 -12.56 7.18
N LEU A 74 4.50 -11.54 8.05
CA LEU A 74 5.56 -10.54 7.99
C LEU A 74 6.78 -10.95 8.84
N ASN A 75 7.99 -10.55 8.40
CA ASN A 75 9.19 -10.56 9.24
C ASN A 75 9.21 -9.37 10.19
N HIS A 76 8.69 -8.25 9.73
CA HIS A 76 8.68 -7.01 10.50
C HIS A 76 7.48 -6.14 10.16
N HIS A 77 6.81 -5.62 11.18
CA HIS A 77 5.89 -4.51 11.02
C HIS A 77 6.07 -3.54 12.18
N ALA A 78 5.93 -2.26 11.90
CA ALA A 78 6.09 -1.24 12.92
C ALA A 78 5.25 0.00 12.65
N LEU A 79 4.65 0.52 13.72
CA LEU A 79 4.05 1.83 13.77
C LEU A 79 5.15 2.88 13.94
N SER A 80 5.16 3.91 13.09
CA SER A 80 6.05 5.06 13.27
C SER A 80 5.59 5.89 14.47
N PRO A 81 6.47 6.18 15.43
CA PRO A 81 6.11 7.06 16.54
C PRO A 81 5.99 8.52 16.06
N ASP A 82 5.12 9.29 16.72
CA ASP A 82 4.99 10.74 16.58
C ASP A 82 4.88 11.26 15.13
N TYR A 83 4.24 10.51 14.24
CA TYR A 83 4.20 10.79 12.80
C TYR A 83 3.51 12.13 12.45
N THR A 84 2.62 12.63 13.30
CA THR A 84 1.95 13.93 13.11
C THR A 84 2.93 15.09 13.25
N GLU A 85 3.88 14.98 14.17
CA GLU A 85 4.89 16.00 14.46
C GLU A 85 6.18 15.77 13.63
N ASN A 86 6.49 14.51 13.32
CA ASN A 86 7.74 14.16 12.65
C ASN A 86 7.54 13.04 11.61
N PRO A 87 6.94 13.34 10.46
CA PRO A 87 6.66 12.34 9.40
C PRO A 87 7.94 11.78 8.76
N GLU A 88 9.11 12.40 8.96
CA GLU A 88 10.39 11.88 8.49
C GLU A 88 10.79 10.56 9.17
N VAL A 89 10.24 10.26 10.35
CA VAL A 89 10.60 9.03 11.11
C VAL A 89 10.30 7.79 10.29
N LEU A 90 9.14 7.70 9.66
CA LEU A 90 8.78 6.56 8.83
C LEU A 90 9.75 6.39 7.65
N CYS A 91 10.15 7.48 7.02
CA CYS A 91 11.16 7.45 5.95
C CYS A 91 12.48 6.85 6.45
N ARG A 92 13.00 7.31 7.59
CA ARG A 92 14.23 6.76 8.19
C ARG A 92 14.09 5.28 8.57
N MET A 93 12.94 4.87 9.09
CA MET A 93 12.67 3.45 9.37
C MET A 93 12.73 2.61 8.10
N ALA A 94 12.14 3.09 7.01
CA ALA A 94 12.17 2.42 5.72
C ALA A 94 13.60 2.34 5.15
N GLU A 95 14.37 3.44 5.19
CA GLU A 95 15.77 3.48 4.75
C GLU A 95 16.63 2.45 5.51
N SER A 96 16.52 2.40 6.84
CA SER A 96 17.27 1.42 7.66
C SER A 96 16.87 0.00 7.34
N TYR A 97 15.58 -0.28 7.29
CA TYR A 97 15.07 -1.63 7.00
C TYR A 97 15.50 -2.11 5.60
N ILE A 98 15.44 -1.26 4.59
CA ILE A 98 15.88 -1.57 3.23
C ILE A 98 17.38 -1.92 3.22
N LYS A 99 18.22 -1.10 3.84
CA LYS A 99 19.67 -1.30 3.85
C LYS A 99 20.10 -2.55 4.63
N GLU A 100 19.45 -2.80 5.77
CA GLU A 100 19.81 -3.91 6.65
C GLU A 100 19.23 -5.26 6.21
N LYS A 101 17.96 -5.27 5.76
CA LYS A 101 17.21 -6.50 5.51
C LYS A 101 17.01 -6.82 4.03
N LYS A 102 17.11 -5.85 3.14
CA LYS A 102 16.91 -6.02 1.69
C LYS A 102 15.59 -6.73 1.37
N PRO A 103 14.45 -6.18 1.77
CA PRO A 103 13.17 -6.87 1.72
C PRO A 103 12.76 -7.29 0.31
N THR A 104 12.11 -8.43 0.21
CA THR A 104 11.46 -8.91 -1.01
C THR A 104 10.20 -8.11 -1.31
N LEU A 105 9.43 -7.78 -0.26
CA LEU A 105 8.26 -6.91 -0.33
C LEU A 105 8.26 -5.99 0.90
N LEU A 106 8.14 -4.70 0.66
CA LEU A 106 7.98 -3.70 1.72
C LEU A 106 6.82 -2.79 1.38
N ALA A 107 5.83 -2.71 2.26
CA ALA A 107 4.81 -1.67 2.24
C ALA A 107 5.22 -0.54 3.22
N VAL A 108 5.13 0.72 2.76
CA VAL A 108 5.38 1.91 3.57
C VAL A 108 4.14 2.80 3.45
N CYS A 109 3.39 2.95 4.53
CA CYS A 109 2.09 3.61 4.54
C CYS A 109 2.18 4.93 5.33
N PHE A 110 2.33 6.04 4.61
CA PHE A 110 2.28 7.38 5.18
C PHE A 110 0.83 7.79 5.47
N ASP A 111 0.60 8.51 6.58
CA ASP A 111 -0.69 9.12 6.92
C ASP A 111 -0.92 10.43 6.15
N ASN A 112 0.17 11.11 5.80
CA ASN A 112 0.12 12.29 4.94
C ASN A 112 0.04 11.90 3.45
N PRO A 113 -0.60 12.72 2.63
CA PRO A 113 -1.06 14.11 2.88
C PRO A 113 -2.46 14.22 3.50
N ASP A 114 -3.13 13.11 3.82
CA ASP A 114 -4.50 13.12 4.35
C ASP A 114 -4.62 13.88 5.68
N HIS A 115 -3.66 13.69 6.59
CA HIS A 115 -3.62 14.46 7.84
C HIS A 115 -3.65 15.98 7.61
N VAL A 116 -2.84 16.48 6.67
CA VAL A 116 -2.88 17.90 6.29
C VAL A 116 -4.19 18.26 5.59
N GLY A 117 -4.76 17.35 4.81
CA GLY A 117 -6.06 17.51 4.18
C GLY A 117 -7.17 17.76 5.18
N HIS A 118 -7.22 17.01 6.25
CA HIS A 118 -8.18 17.21 7.35
C HIS A 118 -7.98 18.56 8.09
N GLY A 119 -6.74 18.97 8.28
CA GLY A 119 -6.42 20.24 8.96
C GLY A 119 -6.64 21.48 8.09
N ALA A 120 -5.94 21.54 6.98
CA ALA A 120 -5.87 22.70 6.09
C ALA A 120 -6.84 22.65 4.90
N GLY A 121 -7.29 21.45 4.53
CA GLY A 121 -8.08 21.18 3.33
C GLY A 121 -7.26 20.52 2.23
N HIS A 122 -7.90 19.59 1.51
CA HIS A 122 -7.39 19.02 0.26
C HIS A 122 -7.36 20.13 -0.82
N ASP A 123 -6.51 19.97 -1.81
CA ASP A 123 -6.36 20.95 -2.90
C ASP A 123 -5.97 22.36 -2.43
N THR A 124 -5.16 22.45 -1.36
CA THR A 124 -4.66 23.72 -0.80
C THR A 124 -3.14 23.83 -0.96
N PRO A 125 -2.55 25.04 -0.87
CA PRO A 125 -1.10 25.19 -0.88
C PRO A 125 -0.38 24.38 0.19
N ALA A 126 -0.97 24.22 1.38
CA ALA A 126 -0.42 23.39 2.46
C ALA A 126 -0.42 21.90 2.10
N TYR A 127 -1.48 21.43 1.47
CA TYR A 127 -1.59 20.06 0.97
C TYR A 127 -0.51 19.76 -0.09
N TYR A 128 -0.34 20.64 -1.06
CA TYR A 128 0.70 20.49 -2.11
C TYR A 128 2.12 20.61 -1.56
N ALA A 129 2.33 21.45 -0.55
CA ALA A 129 3.62 21.52 0.13
C ALA A 129 3.96 20.18 0.81
N LYS A 130 2.97 19.52 1.43
CA LYS A 130 3.13 18.20 2.04
C LYS A 130 3.37 17.11 1.00
N LEU A 131 2.68 17.14 -0.14
CA LEU A 131 2.97 16.22 -1.25
C LEU A 131 4.42 16.35 -1.75
N LYS A 132 4.92 17.57 -1.86
CA LYS A 132 6.33 17.81 -2.26
C LYS A 132 7.31 17.28 -1.20
N GLU A 133 6.99 17.39 0.07
CA GLU A 133 7.78 16.80 1.16
C GLU A 133 7.80 15.26 1.06
N LEU A 134 6.64 14.63 0.86
CA LEU A 134 6.54 13.18 0.66
C LEU A 134 7.31 12.70 -0.57
N ASP A 135 7.29 13.46 -1.67
CA ASP A 135 8.09 13.16 -2.85
C ASP A 135 9.60 13.11 -2.51
N THR A 136 10.04 14.00 -1.63
CA THR A 136 11.42 13.96 -1.10
C THR A 136 11.69 12.67 -0.32
N TYR A 137 10.75 12.21 0.51
CA TYR A 137 10.90 10.95 1.25
C TYR A 137 10.90 9.74 0.31
N ILE A 138 10.05 9.74 -0.71
CA ILE A 138 10.06 8.71 -1.75
C ILE A 138 11.43 8.67 -2.45
N GLY A 139 11.97 9.83 -2.81
CA GLY A 139 13.31 9.94 -3.39
C GLY A 139 14.40 9.35 -2.49
N ARG A 140 14.34 9.56 -1.18
CA ARG A 140 15.25 8.97 -0.20
C ARG A 140 15.11 7.44 -0.13
N ILE A 141 13.88 6.94 -0.13
CA ILE A 141 13.62 5.48 -0.15
C ILE A 141 14.20 4.85 -1.42
N VAL A 142 14.03 5.49 -2.58
CA VAL A 142 14.64 5.04 -3.85
C VAL A 142 16.16 5.01 -3.73
N SER A 143 16.78 6.05 -3.16
CA SER A 143 18.23 6.10 -2.91
C SER A 143 18.69 4.99 -1.97
N ALA A 144 17.94 4.69 -0.91
CA ALA A 144 18.26 3.58 -0.02
C ALA A 144 18.23 2.22 -0.73
N VAL A 145 17.29 2.01 -1.65
CA VAL A 145 17.23 0.82 -2.51
C VAL A 145 18.46 0.74 -3.43
N GLU A 146 18.89 1.86 -3.99
CA GLU A 146 20.10 1.93 -4.81
C GLU A 146 21.37 1.63 -4.00
N GLU A 147 21.53 2.26 -2.85
CA GLU A 147 22.66 2.02 -1.93
C GLU A 147 22.71 0.57 -1.44
N ALA A 148 21.56 -0.07 -1.27
CA ALA A 148 21.46 -1.50 -0.95
C ALA A 148 21.81 -2.42 -2.13
N GLY A 149 22.03 -1.89 -3.34
CA GLY A 149 22.34 -2.62 -4.56
C GLY A 149 21.13 -3.33 -5.20
N MET A 150 19.91 -2.90 -4.87
CA MET A 150 18.66 -3.57 -5.25
C MET A 150 17.93 -2.89 -6.43
N LEU A 151 18.30 -1.67 -6.82
CA LEU A 151 17.53 -0.83 -7.75
C LEU A 151 17.18 -1.55 -9.06
N LYS A 152 18.12 -2.27 -9.65
CA LYS A 152 17.92 -3.00 -10.93
C LYS A 152 16.91 -4.15 -10.84
N GLN A 153 16.55 -4.57 -9.64
CA GLN A 153 15.62 -5.68 -9.39
C GLN A 153 14.32 -5.23 -8.73
N THR A 154 14.22 -3.95 -8.39
CA THR A 154 13.07 -3.39 -7.67
C THR A 154 12.03 -2.84 -8.63
N ILE A 155 10.77 -2.99 -8.24
CA ILE A 155 9.61 -2.29 -8.80
C ILE A 155 9.04 -1.43 -7.68
N PHE A 156 8.84 -0.16 -7.96
CA PHE A 156 8.16 0.79 -7.08
C PHE A 156 6.70 0.91 -7.51
N ILE A 157 5.80 0.86 -6.54
CA ILE A 157 4.38 1.16 -6.70
C ILE A 157 4.06 2.30 -5.75
N ILE A 158 3.51 3.40 -6.26
CA ILE A 158 3.05 4.54 -5.48
C ILE A 158 1.55 4.66 -5.72
N THR A 159 0.78 4.65 -4.64
CA THR A 159 -0.68 4.77 -4.67
C THR A 159 -1.19 5.36 -3.36
N SER A 160 -2.48 5.62 -3.26
CA SER A 160 -3.16 6.00 -2.02
C SER A 160 -4.44 5.19 -1.85
N ASP A 161 -4.98 5.17 -0.65
CA ASP A 161 -6.22 4.46 -0.34
C ASP A 161 -7.48 5.25 -0.73
N HIS A 162 -7.42 6.56 -0.79
CA HIS A 162 -8.49 7.46 -1.27
C HIS A 162 -7.93 8.82 -1.70
N GLY A 163 -8.77 9.61 -2.31
CA GLY A 163 -8.57 11.05 -2.51
C GLY A 163 -9.26 11.86 -1.40
N GLY A 164 -9.59 13.12 -1.67
CA GLY A 164 -10.27 13.96 -0.68
C GLY A 164 -10.84 15.24 -1.27
N ILE A 165 -11.77 15.84 -0.56
CA ILE A 165 -12.40 17.11 -0.93
C ILE A 165 -12.60 17.96 0.32
N ASN A 166 -12.38 19.27 0.22
CA ASN A 166 -12.44 20.16 1.39
C ASN A 166 -11.55 19.62 2.53
N LYS A 167 -12.13 19.35 3.70
CA LYS A 167 -11.43 18.81 4.87
C LYS A 167 -11.83 17.36 5.17
N GLY A 168 -12.27 16.59 4.17
CA GLY A 168 -12.74 15.24 4.39
C GLY A 168 -12.66 14.35 3.17
N HIS A 169 -13.15 13.14 3.32
CA HIS A 169 -13.22 12.10 2.30
C HIS A 169 -14.28 11.04 2.69
N GLY A 170 -14.48 10.04 1.84
CA GLY A 170 -15.41 8.93 2.07
C GLY A 170 -16.79 9.12 1.44
N GLY A 171 -16.97 10.19 0.65
CA GLY A 171 -18.14 10.40 -0.18
C GLY A 171 -18.05 9.74 -1.55
N ILE A 172 -18.88 10.21 -2.48
CA ILE A 172 -19.06 9.61 -3.82
C ILE A 172 -18.53 10.50 -4.96
N THR A 173 -17.76 11.53 -4.63
CA THR A 173 -17.17 12.40 -5.65
C THR A 173 -15.92 11.75 -6.25
N MET A 174 -15.58 12.11 -7.49
CA MET A 174 -14.36 11.62 -8.12
C MET A 174 -13.12 12.05 -7.34
N GLN A 175 -13.10 13.27 -6.77
CA GLN A 175 -12.00 13.75 -5.95
C GLN A 175 -11.73 12.89 -4.71
N GLU A 176 -12.76 12.23 -4.17
CA GLU A 176 -12.64 11.33 -3.02
C GLU A 176 -12.30 9.89 -3.42
N MET A 177 -12.77 9.44 -4.58
CA MET A 177 -12.66 8.06 -5.03
C MET A 177 -11.43 7.79 -5.90
N GLU A 178 -10.99 8.78 -6.66
CA GLU A 178 -9.85 8.63 -7.57
C GLU A 178 -8.52 8.68 -6.81
N THR A 179 -7.63 7.73 -7.11
CA THR A 179 -6.31 7.63 -6.49
C THR A 179 -5.23 7.51 -7.55
N PRO A 180 -4.02 8.02 -7.29
CA PRO A 180 -2.90 7.82 -8.19
C PRO A 180 -2.48 6.35 -8.17
N PHE A 181 -2.00 5.85 -9.31
CA PHE A 181 -1.30 4.58 -9.39
C PHE A 181 -0.11 4.71 -10.33
N ILE A 182 1.08 4.70 -9.76
CA ILE A 182 2.33 4.93 -10.47
C ILE A 182 3.22 3.70 -10.29
N MET A 183 3.77 3.18 -11.39
CA MET A 183 4.75 2.08 -11.37
C MET A 183 6.03 2.47 -12.08
N SER A 184 7.15 2.07 -11.49
CA SER A 184 8.48 2.25 -12.08
C SER A 184 9.41 1.10 -11.68
N GLY A 185 10.39 0.78 -12.50
CA GLY A 185 11.43 -0.19 -12.17
C GLY A 185 11.59 -1.33 -13.15
N LYS A 186 12.02 -2.48 -12.64
CA LYS A 186 12.37 -3.66 -13.44
C LYS A 186 11.20 -4.13 -14.31
N ASN A 187 11.41 -4.24 -15.62
CA ASN A 187 10.41 -4.70 -16.58
C ASN A 187 9.14 -3.84 -16.69
N ILE A 188 9.15 -2.64 -16.12
CA ILE A 188 8.05 -1.68 -16.29
C ILE A 188 8.33 -0.82 -17.52
N LYS A 189 7.33 -0.60 -18.36
CA LYS A 189 7.41 0.33 -19.49
C LYS A 189 7.70 1.75 -18.99
N SER A 190 8.57 2.46 -19.67
CA SER A 190 8.89 3.84 -19.35
C SER A 190 7.90 4.77 -20.05
N GLY A 191 7.27 5.65 -19.28
CA GLY A 191 6.27 6.61 -19.76
C GLY A 191 4.96 5.95 -20.18
N GLY A 192 3.93 6.72 -20.31
CA GLY A 192 2.60 6.28 -20.68
C GLY A 192 1.59 6.38 -19.53
N GLU A 193 0.34 6.18 -19.89
CA GLU A 193 -0.80 6.23 -18.97
C GLU A 193 -1.55 4.91 -19.03
N PHE A 194 -2.26 4.60 -17.97
CA PHE A 194 -3.17 3.46 -17.96
C PHE A 194 -4.39 3.78 -18.84
N SER A 195 -4.69 2.89 -19.78
CA SER A 195 -5.87 3.00 -20.63
C SER A 195 -7.11 2.32 -20.04
N GLU A 196 -6.95 1.53 -19.01
CA GLU A 196 -8.01 0.79 -18.33
C GLU A 196 -8.22 1.32 -16.91
N SER A 197 -9.48 1.35 -16.48
CA SER A 197 -9.82 1.65 -15.10
C SER A 197 -9.23 0.60 -14.18
N MET A 198 -8.71 1.07 -13.04
CA MET A 198 -8.12 0.26 -12.00
C MET A 198 -8.91 0.43 -10.70
N MET A 199 -9.07 -0.65 -9.96
CA MET A 199 -9.69 -0.66 -8.64
C MET A 199 -8.63 -0.91 -7.58
N GLN A 200 -8.89 -0.51 -6.33
CA GLN A 200 -7.95 -0.73 -5.22
C GLN A 200 -7.51 -2.19 -5.07
N TYR A 201 -8.41 -3.13 -5.25
CA TYR A 201 -8.11 -4.56 -5.17
C TYR A 201 -7.24 -5.10 -6.32
N ASP A 202 -7.05 -4.33 -7.39
CA ASP A 202 -6.13 -4.70 -8.48
C ASP A 202 -4.65 -4.57 -8.06
N VAL A 203 -4.35 -3.84 -6.99
CA VAL A 203 -2.99 -3.67 -6.46
C VAL A 203 -2.41 -5.01 -6.01
N ALA A 204 -3.11 -5.75 -5.13
CA ALA A 204 -2.65 -7.08 -4.69
C ALA A 204 -2.46 -8.03 -5.86
N SER A 205 -3.40 -8.02 -6.81
CA SER A 205 -3.36 -8.84 -8.03
C SER A 205 -2.17 -8.50 -8.92
N THR A 206 -1.83 -7.22 -9.02
CA THR A 206 -0.66 -6.75 -9.76
C THR A 206 0.64 -7.20 -9.07
N ILE A 207 0.72 -7.08 -7.76
CA ILE A 207 1.88 -7.55 -6.97
C ILE A 207 2.00 -9.08 -7.09
N ALA A 208 0.90 -9.83 -7.00
CA ALA A 208 0.91 -11.28 -7.21
C ALA A 208 1.46 -11.65 -8.60
N SER A 209 1.05 -10.91 -9.64
CA SER A 209 1.56 -11.11 -11.01
C SER A 209 3.06 -10.83 -11.12
N ILE A 210 3.58 -9.78 -10.45
CA ILE A 210 5.03 -9.46 -10.40
C ILE A 210 5.82 -10.64 -9.85
N PHE A 211 5.34 -11.28 -8.80
CA PHE A 211 6.02 -12.41 -8.16
C PHE A 211 5.70 -13.77 -8.80
N GLY A 212 4.82 -13.82 -9.81
CA GLY A 212 4.37 -15.06 -10.44
C GLY A 212 3.52 -15.94 -9.53
N LEU A 213 2.79 -15.34 -8.59
CA LEU A 213 1.96 -16.04 -7.62
C LEU A 213 0.57 -16.35 -8.22
N LYS A 214 0.03 -17.50 -7.85
CA LYS A 214 -1.35 -17.84 -8.18
C LYS A 214 -2.29 -17.13 -7.22
N GLN A 215 -3.22 -16.35 -7.75
CA GLN A 215 -4.23 -15.67 -6.94
C GLN A 215 -5.19 -16.66 -6.29
N PRO A 216 -5.61 -16.42 -5.04
CA PRO A 216 -6.73 -17.15 -4.43
C PRO A 216 -8.01 -16.94 -5.23
N GLN A 217 -8.86 -17.97 -5.27
CA GLN A 217 -10.12 -17.91 -6.01
C GLN A 217 -11.05 -16.77 -5.53
N VAL A 218 -10.93 -16.36 -4.28
CA VAL A 218 -11.75 -15.30 -3.67
C VAL A 218 -11.30 -13.89 -4.04
N TRP A 219 -10.13 -13.73 -4.65
CA TRP A 219 -9.69 -12.44 -5.14
C TRP A 219 -10.38 -12.12 -6.48
N ILE A 220 -10.89 -10.90 -6.58
CA ILE A 220 -11.57 -10.40 -7.79
C ILE A 220 -10.71 -9.39 -8.57
N GLY A 221 -9.56 -8.98 -7.99
CA GLY A 221 -8.64 -8.05 -8.61
C GLY A 221 -8.02 -8.60 -9.90
N ARG A 222 -7.70 -7.71 -10.81
CA ARG A 222 -7.07 -8.00 -12.10
C ARG A 222 -5.66 -7.39 -12.12
N PRO A 223 -4.62 -8.15 -12.50
CA PRO A 223 -3.28 -7.58 -12.63
C PRO A 223 -3.22 -6.56 -13.78
N MET A 224 -2.59 -5.42 -13.55
CA MET A 224 -2.41 -4.35 -14.54
C MET A 224 -1.30 -4.72 -15.55
N LYS A 225 -1.56 -5.72 -16.38
CA LYS A 225 -0.57 -6.32 -17.30
C LYS A 225 -0.03 -5.35 -18.34
N GLN A 226 -0.77 -4.31 -18.69
CA GLN A 226 -0.36 -3.32 -19.70
C GLN A 226 0.94 -2.57 -19.36
N VAL A 227 1.37 -2.56 -18.09
CA VAL A 227 2.59 -1.84 -17.64
C VAL A 227 3.88 -2.63 -17.89
N PHE A 228 3.80 -3.95 -18.05
CA PHE A 228 4.98 -4.79 -18.23
C PHE A 228 5.51 -4.73 -19.67
N LYS A 229 6.85 -4.84 -19.79
CA LYS A 229 7.56 -4.93 -21.09
C LYS A 229 7.35 -6.28 -21.72
#